data_c02382c8c3bf959b4b8bd3eee3e673c1
#
_entry.id   c02382c8c3bf959b4b8bd3eee3e673c1
#
_cell.length_a   1.000
_cell.length_b   1.000
_cell.length_c   1.000
_cell.angle_alpha   90.00
_cell.angle_beta   90.00
_cell.angle_gamma   90.00
#
_symmetry.space_group_name_H-M   'P 1'
#
loop_
_entity.id
_entity.type
_entity.pdbx_description
1 polymer ?
#
loop_
_entity_poly.entity_id
_entity_poly.type
_entity_poly.pdbx_seq_one_letter_code
_entity_poly.pdbx_strand_id
1 'polypeptide(L)'
;MSVELDPASKFAAYAHPERLVSTDWLQANLGSPGLVVVESDEDVLLYEVGHIPGAVKIDWHTDLNDPVERDFIGGEAFAAMLGSKGISRDSTVVIYGDKSNWWAAYALWVFTLFGHEDVRLLDGGRDKWIAEGRELTTEATVVTPVDYPVVERNDAPIRAYRDDVLAHFGKPLIDVRSPEEYSGLRTTMPAYPEEGALRGGHIPSAASVPWARAADADSTFKSRSDLDAIYRDEAGLSDGDAVIAYCRIGERSSHTWFVLTHLLGFENVRNYDGSWTEWGSAVRVPIVTGTEPGAAPAPR
;
A
#
# COMPACT_ATOMS: atom_id res chain seq x y z
N MET A 1 -20.29 -14.40 5.16
CA MET A 1 -21.06 -13.84 4.01
C MET A 1 -20.41 -12.49 3.68
N SER A 2 -19.94 -12.31 2.45
CA SER A 2 -19.35 -11.02 2.05
C SER A 2 -20.43 -9.93 2.06
N VAL A 3 -20.04 -8.74 2.49
CA VAL A 3 -20.90 -7.55 2.43
C VAL A 3 -21.03 -7.09 0.98
N GLU A 4 -22.20 -6.56 0.61
CA GLU A 4 -22.45 -6.09 -0.76
C GLU A 4 -21.38 -5.10 -1.25
N LEU A 5 -21.19 -5.04 -2.57
CA LEU A 5 -20.24 -4.10 -3.18
C LEU A 5 -20.80 -2.67 -3.11
N ASP A 6 -19.90 -1.70 -3.10
CA ASP A 6 -20.28 -0.29 -3.20
C ASP A 6 -20.74 0.02 -4.64
N PRO A 7 -21.99 0.51 -4.82
CA PRO A 7 -22.51 0.84 -6.14
C PRO A 7 -22.02 2.19 -6.70
N ALA A 8 -21.10 2.87 -6.03
CA ALA A 8 -20.62 4.18 -6.46
C ALA A 8 -20.12 4.16 -7.91
N SER A 9 -20.67 5.01 -8.76
CA SER A 9 -20.40 5.03 -10.19
C SER A 9 -18.94 5.32 -10.53
N LYS A 10 -18.22 6.05 -9.66
CA LYS A 10 -16.77 6.30 -9.79
C LYS A 10 -15.99 4.99 -9.88
N PHE A 11 -16.36 3.99 -9.09
CA PHE A 11 -15.62 2.74 -8.99
C PHE A 11 -15.83 1.83 -10.21
N ALA A 12 -16.96 1.94 -10.88
CA ALA A 12 -17.29 1.13 -12.06
C ALA A 12 -16.28 1.29 -13.22
N ALA A 13 -15.52 2.38 -13.24
CA ALA A 13 -14.48 2.62 -14.24
C ALA A 13 -13.16 1.89 -13.94
N TYR A 14 -12.92 1.48 -12.70
CA TYR A 14 -11.72 0.76 -12.33
C TYR A 14 -11.80 -0.73 -12.70
N ALA A 15 -10.65 -1.38 -12.78
CA ALA A 15 -10.57 -2.79 -13.16
C ALA A 15 -11.17 -3.71 -12.09
N HIS A 16 -10.97 -3.37 -10.80
CA HIS A 16 -11.45 -4.11 -9.63
C HIS A 16 -12.22 -3.18 -8.69
N PRO A 17 -13.48 -2.78 -9.07
CA PRO A 17 -14.29 -1.88 -8.25
C PRO A 17 -14.60 -2.44 -6.85
N GLU A 18 -14.60 -3.76 -6.69
CA GLU A 18 -14.80 -4.45 -5.42
C GLU A 18 -13.72 -4.18 -4.37
N ARG A 19 -12.60 -3.57 -4.75
CA ARG A 19 -11.48 -3.26 -3.84
C ARG A 19 -11.60 -1.90 -3.17
N LEU A 20 -12.63 -1.13 -3.49
CA LEU A 20 -12.86 0.20 -2.90
C LEU A 20 -14.26 0.29 -2.30
N VAL A 21 -14.36 1.13 -1.28
CA VAL A 21 -15.64 1.59 -0.74
C VAL A 21 -15.59 3.09 -0.50
N SER A 22 -16.74 3.77 -0.68
CA SER A 22 -16.92 5.18 -0.35
C SER A 22 -17.19 5.38 1.13
N THR A 23 -17.03 6.59 1.61
CA THR A 23 -17.39 6.99 2.97
C THR A 23 -18.88 6.84 3.24
N ASP A 24 -19.74 7.07 2.23
CA ASP A 24 -21.20 6.87 2.33
C ASP A 24 -21.54 5.39 2.52
N TRP A 25 -20.92 4.52 1.71
CA TRP A 25 -21.15 3.09 1.82
C TRP A 25 -20.69 2.56 3.18
N LEU A 26 -19.49 2.96 3.63
CA LEU A 26 -18.97 2.49 4.91
C LEU A 26 -19.87 2.95 6.06
N GLN A 27 -20.30 4.22 6.07
CA GLN A 27 -21.21 4.73 7.12
C GLN A 27 -22.53 3.97 7.15
N ALA A 28 -23.09 3.63 5.99
CA ALA A 28 -24.33 2.88 5.90
C ALA A 28 -24.22 1.42 6.36
N ASN A 29 -23.00 0.86 6.33
CA ASN A 29 -22.72 -0.55 6.63
C ASN A 29 -22.00 -0.77 7.97
N LEU A 30 -21.68 0.28 8.74
CA LEU A 30 -21.06 0.12 10.06
C LEU A 30 -21.88 -0.83 10.94
N GLY A 31 -21.20 -1.79 11.58
CA GLY A 31 -21.83 -2.80 12.43
C GLY A 31 -22.52 -3.94 11.67
N SER A 32 -22.43 -3.99 10.34
CA SER A 32 -22.96 -5.12 9.55
C SER A 32 -22.22 -6.42 9.87
N PRO A 33 -22.94 -7.54 10.03
CA PRO A 33 -22.31 -8.83 10.27
C PRO A 33 -21.31 -9.19 9.19
N GLY A 34 -20.10 -9.57 9.59
CA GLY A 34 -19.01 -9.94 8.67
C GLY A 34 -18.19 -8.77 8.15
N LEU A 35 -18.54 -7.52 8.45
CA LEU A 35 -17.73 -6.35 8.15
C LEU A 35 -16.83 -6.00 9.35
N VAL A 36 -15.53 -5.89 9.10
CA VAL A 36 -14.56 -5.36 10.07
C VAL A 36 -13.85 -4.16 9.48
N VAL A 37 -13.88 -3.06 10.20
CA VAL A 37 -13.16 -1.83 9.82
C VAL A 37 -11.81 -1.81 10.52
N VAL A 38 -10.76 -1.50 9.78
CA VAL A 38 -9.37 -1.49 10.27
C VAL A 38 -8.75 -0.12 10.03
N GLU A 39 -8.20 0.49 11.07
CA GLU A 39 -7.37 1.69 10.93
C GLU A 39 -5.89 1.29 10.91
N SER A 40 -5.17 1.74 9.90
CA SER A 40 -3.72 1.56 9.76
C SER A 40 -3.09 2.85 9.24
N ASP A 41 -2.58 3.63 10.18
CA ASP A 41 -2.03 4.97 9.97
C ASP A 41 -0.50 4.98 9.94
N GLU A 42 0.08 6.05 9.38
CA GLU A 42 1.48 6.39 9.63
C GLU A 42 1.71 6.71 11.11
N ASP A 43 0.92 7.63 11.65
CA ASP A 43 0.93 7.93 13.07
C ASP A 43 -0.07 7.02 13.80
N VAL A 44 0.42 5.92 14.32
CA VAL A 44 -0.38 4.92 15.04
C VAL A 44 -1.12 5.45 16.27
N LEU A 45 -0.79 6.68 16.73
CA LEU A 45 -1.48 7.33 17.85
C LEU A 45 -2.79 8.00 17.42
N LEU A 46 -3.03 8.19 16.12
CA LEU A 46 -4.25 8.81 15.61
C LEU A 46 -5.49 8.01 15.99
N TYR A 47 -5.40 6.69 16.06
CA TYR A 47 -6.50 5.84 16.52
C TYR A 47 -7.01 6.24 17.90
N GLU A 48 -6.11 6.54 18.84
CA GLU A 48 -6.45 6.92 20.21
C GLU A 48 -7.04 8.35 20.29
N VAL A 49 -6.70 9.20 19.32
CA VAL A 49 -7.25 10.57 19.21
C VAL A 49 -8.69 10.55 18.70
N GLY A 50 -9.02 9.54 17.91
CA GLY A 50 -10.37 9.29 17.41
C GLY A 50 -10.34 8.44 16.15
N HIS A 51 -11.15 7.41 16.10
CA HIS A 51 -11.27 6.44 15.01
C HIS A 51 -12.73 6.27 14.57
N ILE A 52 -12.97 5.67 13.42
CA ILE A 52 -14.32 5.34 12.93
C ILE A 52 -14.97 4.36 13.93
N PRO A 53 -16.22 4.59 14.37
CA PRO A 53 -16.87 3.73 15.34
C PRO A 53 -16.83 2.25 14.95
N GLY A 54 -16.35 1.41 15.87
CA GLY A 54 -16.20 -0.03 15.64
C GLY A 54 -14.94 -0.45 14.89
N ALA A 55 -14.07 0.48 14.50
CA ALA A 55 -12.80 0.15 13.90
C ALA A 55 -11.84 -0.49 14.92
N VAL A 56 -10.99 -1.40 14.44
CA VAL A 56 -9.84 -1.95 15.17
C VAL A 56 -8.54 -1.41 14.59
N LYS A 57 -7.52 -1.24 15.43
CA LYS A 57 -6.21 -0.76 15.00
C LYS A 57 -5.32 -1.91 14.52
N ILE A 58 -4.59 -1.69 13.43
CA ILE A 58 -3.40 -2.43 13.07
C ILE A 58 -2.22 -1.48 13.07
N ASP A 59 -1.32 -1.68 14.02
CA ASP A 59 -0.03 -1.02 14.07
C ASP A 59 0.94 -1.75 13.14
N TRP A 60 1.33 -1.11 12.05
CA TRP A 60 2.17 -1.72 11.03
C TRP A 60 3.54 -2.18 11.55
N HIS A 61 4.10 -1.51 12.59
CA HIS A 61 5.37 -1.89 13.20
C HIS A 61 5.27 -3.18 14.01
N THR A 62 4.26 -3.26 14.88
CA THR A 62 4.17 -4.33 15.89
C THR A 62 3.27 -5.47 15.47
N ASP A 63 2.27 -5.20 14.60
CA ASP A 63 1.30 -6.20 14.18
C ASP A 63 1.66 -6.88 12.85
N LEU A 64 2.43 -6.22 11.96
CA LEU A 64 2.71 -6.74 10.63
C LEU A 64 4.17 -7.15 10.41
N ASN A 65 5.11 -6.59 11.16
CA ASN A 65 6.53 -6.84 10.99
C ASN A 65 7.09 -7.75 12.08
N ASP A 66 8.07 -8.59 11.71
CA ASP A 66 8.83 -9.35 12.68
C ASP A 66 9.71 -8.41 13.53
N PRO A 67 9.76 -8.60 14.86
CA PRO A 67 10.49 -7.67 15.73
C PRO A 67 12.02 -7.80 15.64
N VAL A 68 12.55 -8.83 15.01
CA VAL A 68 13.98 -9.12 14.94
C VAL A 68 14.50 -9.03 13.51
N GLU A 69 13.81 -9.68 12.60
CA GLU A 69 14.15 -9.66 11.17
C GLU A 69 13.37 -8.58 10.45
N ARG A 70 13.99 -7.91 9.49
CA ARG A 70 13.28 -6.97 8.63
C ARG A 70 12.45 -7.74 7.59
N ASP A 71 11.38 -8.36 8.06
CA ASP A 71 10.41 -9.10 7.29
C ASP A 71 9.03 -9.00 7.93
N PHE A 72 8.00 -9.55 7.29
CA PHE A 72 6.67 -9.68 7.86
C PHE A 72 6.60 -10.86 8.83
N ILE A 73 5.64 -10.80 9.75
CA ILE A 73 5.32 -11.91 10.65
C ILE A 73 4.97 -13.18 9.86
N GLY A 74 5.10 -14.35 10.50
CA GLY A 74 4.70 -15.64 9.91
C GLY A 74 3.19 -15.88 9.97
N GLY A 75 2.74 -16.94 9.29
CA GLY A 75 1.31 -17.28 9.17
C GLY A 75 0.62 -17.51 10.50
N GLU A 76 1.28 -18.14 11.48
CA GLU A 76 0.71 -18.34 12.84
C GLU A 76 0.46 -17.02 13.56
N ALA A 77 1.44 -16.10 13.53
CA ALA A 77 1.32 -14.79 14.16
C ALA A 77 0.25 -13.93 13.47
N PHE A 78 0.19 -13.97 12.14
CA PHE A 78 -0.84 -13.27 11.36
C PHE A 78 -2.24 -13.78 11.71
N ALA A 79 -2.44 -15.10 11.75
CA ALA A 79 -3.72 -15.70 12.10
C ALA A 79 -4.15 -15.33 13.54
N ALA A 80 -3.22 -15.39 14.52
CA ALA A 80 -3.49 -15.01 15.88
C ALA A 80 -3.85 -13.52 16.02
N MET A 81 -3.13 -12.65 15.31
CA MET A 81 -3.39 -11.21 15.30
C MET A 81 -4.78 -10.91 14.73
N LEU A 82 -5.13 -11.46 13.55
CA LEU A 82 -6.45 -11.24 12.94
C LEU A 82 -7.58 -11.79 13.81
N GLY A 83 -7.42 -13.02 14.32
CA GLY A 83 -8.41 -13.62 15.20
C GLY A 83 -8.67 -12.80 16.46
N SER A 84 -7.60 -12.24 17.06
CA SER A 84 -7.72 -11.36 18.23
C SER A 84 -8.48 -10.06 17.96
N LYS A 85 -8.46 -9.60 16.70
CA LYS A 85 -9.16 -8.40 16.22
C LYS A 85 -10.57 -8.71 15.66
N GLY A 86 -11.05 -9.96 15.85
CA GLY A 86 -12.38 -10.37 15.39
C GLY A 86 -12.52 -10.57 13.88
N ILE A 87 -11.39 -10.66 13.17
CA ILE A 87 -11.35 -10.89 11.72
C ILE A 87 -11.29 -12.39 11.46
N SER A 88 -12.30 -12.94 10.81
CA SER A 88 -12.32 -14.31 10.30
C SER A 88 -11.91 -14.35 8.83
N ARG A 89 -11.62 -15.53 8.29
CA ARG A 89 -11.28 -15.72 6.88
C ARG A 89 -12.34 -15.21 5.90
N ASP A 90 -13.61 -15.26 6.32
CA ASP A 90 -14.76 -14.84 5.51
C ASP A 90 -15.18 -13.37 5.78
N SER A 91 -14.42 -12.64 6.60
CA SER A 91 -14.74 -11.24 6.86
C SER A 91 -14.46 -10.37 5.64
N THR A 92 -15.36 -9.41 5.38
CA THR A 92 -15.04 -8.25 4.55
C THR A 92 -14.26 -7.27 5.41
N VAL A 93 -13.01 -6.99 5.05
CA VAL A 93 -12.16 -6.06 5.79
C VAL A 93 -12.07 -4.75 5.00
N VAL A 94 -12.46 -3.64 5.63
CA VAL A 94 -12.26 -2.30 5.07
C VAL A 94 -11.14 -1.62 5.83
N ILE A 95 -10.04 -1.32 5.15
CA ILE A 95 -8.87 -0.66 5.73
C ILE A 95 -8.88 0.82 5.35
N TYR A 96 -8.59 1.68 6.32
CA TYR A 96 -8.40 3.10 6.09
C TYR A 96 -7.21 3.60 6.91
N GLY A 97 -6.69 4.77 6.53
CA GLY A 97 -5.61 5.41 7.24
C GLY A 97 -5.49 6.89 6.88
N ASP A 98 -4.48 7.52 7.43
CA ASP A 98 -4.09 8.90 7.16
C ASP A 98 -3.35 9.04 5.81
N LYS A 99 -2.98 10.26 5.48
CA LYS A 99 -2.11 10.62 4.33
C LYS A 99 -2.48 9.89 3.04
N SER A 100 -3.75 10.00 2.63
CA SER A 100 -4.29 9.39 1.41
C SER A 100 -4.10 7.86 1.37
N ASN A 101 -4.24 7.19 2.51
CA ASN A 101 -4.24 5.72 2.62
C ASN A 101 -2.91 5.00 2.28
N TRP A 102 -1.76 5.66 2.31
CA TRP A 102 -0.53 4.95 1.92
C TRP A 102 -0.19 3.78 2.83
N TRP A 103 -0.39 3.92 4.17
CA TRP A 103 -0.21 2.82 5.11
C TRP A 103 -1.38 1.82 5.10
N ALA A 104 -2.60 2.29 4.86
CA ALA A 104 -3.73 1.41 4.63
C ALA A 104 -3.52 0.51 3.40
N ALA A 105 -2.96 1.06 2.32
CA ALA A 105 -2.58 0.29 1.14
C ALA A 105 -1.44 -0.71 1.43
N TYR A 106 -0.50 -0.35 2.31
CA TYR A 106 0.53 -1.27 2.78
C TYR A 106 -0.07 -2.43 3.57
N ALA A 107 -0.96 -2.16 4.52
CA ALA A 107 -1.65 -3.19 5.27
C ALA A 107 -2.46 -4.11 4.34
N LEU A 108 -3.21 -3.55 3.37
CA LEU A 108 -3.94 -4.33 2.36
C LEU A 108 -3.00 -5.24 1.56
N TRP A 109 -1.84 -4.72 1.14
CA TRP A 109 -0.85 -5.50 0.42
C TRP A 109 -0.34 -6.68 1.26
N VAL A 110 -0.08 -6.48 2.58
CA VAL A 110 0.28 -7.56 3.50
C VAL A 110 -0.85 -8.58 3.63
N PHE A 111 -2.11 -8.15 3.79
CA PHE A 111 -3.26 -9.06 3.79
C PHE A 111 -3.32 -9.93 2.51
N THR A 112 -2.97 -9.33 1.38
CA THR A 112 -2.93 -10.04 0.09
C THR A 112 -1.82 -11.09 0.05
N LEU A 113 -0.65 -10.85 0.67
CA LEU A 113 0.42 -11.86 0.81
C LEU A 113 -0.08 -13.12 1.54
N PHE A 114 -0.92 -12.95 2.56
CA PHE A 114 -1.56 -14.05 3.30
C PHE A 114 -2.87 -14.53 2.67
N GLY A 115 -3.21 -14.01 1.49
CA GLY A 115 -4.35 -14.47 0.70
C GLY A 115 -5.72 -14.12 1.30
N HIS A 116 -5.87 -13.08 2.14
CA HIS A 116 -7.18 -12.62 2.56
C HIS A 116 -7.93 -12.04 1.35
N GLU A 117 -9.08 -12.64 1.00
CA GLU A 117 -9.72 -12.37 -0.29
C GLU A 117 -10.51 -11.07 -0.34
N ASP A 118 -11.36 -10.81 0.67
CA ASP A 118 -12.23 -9.62 0.70
C ASP A 118 -11.65 -8.52 1.58
N VAL A 119 -10.62 -7.86 1.06
CA VAL A 119 -10.00 -6.69 1.67
C VAL A 119 -10.13 -5.49 0.73
N ARG A 120 -10.62 -4.36 1.26
CA ARG A 120 -11.00 -3.15 0.52
C ARG A 120 -10.36 -1.93 1.18
N LEU A 121 -10.13 -0.86 0.40
CA LEU A 121 -9.75 0.45 0.95
C LEU A 121 -10.96 1.38 1.01
N LEU A 122 -11.02 2.19 2.06
CA LEU A 122 -11.92 3.35 2.13
C LEU A 122 -11.37 4.46 1.25
N ASP A 123 -11.99 4.77 0.10
CA ASP A 123 -11.53 5.82 -0.81
C ASP A 123 -11.56 7.20 -0.14
N GLY A 124 -10.39 7.83 -0.02
CA GLY A 124 -10.18 9.06 0.72
C GLY A 124 -9.77 8.89 2.19
N GLY A 125 -9.85 7.69 2.73
CA GLY A 125 -9.35 7.33 4.06
C GLY A 125 -9.87 8.21 5.20
N ARG A 126 -9.01 8.36 6.21
CA ARG A 126 -9.28 9.17 7.41
C ARG A 126 -9.52 10.64 7.07
N ASP A 127 -8.75 11.19 6.14
CA ASP A 127 -8.82 12.61 5.80
C ASP A 127 -10.20 13.00 5.27
N LYS A 128 -10.73 12.20 4.33
CA LYS A 128 -12.06 12.44 3.76
C LYS A 128 -13.18 12.22 4.76
N TRP A 129 -13.08 11.18 5.58
CA TRP A 129 -14.06 10.91 6.64
C TRP A 129 -14.22 12.11 7.57
N ILE A 130 -13.11 12.70 8.00
CA ILE A 130 -13.08 13.90 8.85
C ILE A 130 -13.58 15.14 8.08
N ALA A 131 -13.14 15.34 6.85
CA ALA A 131 -13.54 16.51 6.04
C ALA A 131 -15.04 16.55 5.77
N GLU A 132 -15.70 15.38 5.71
CA GLU A 132 -17.16 15.26 5.57
C GLU A 132 -17.90 15.42 6.91
N GLY A 133 -17.19 15.66 8.02
CA GLY A 133 -17.78 15.85 9.35
C GLY A 133 -18.42 14.59 9.92
N ARG A 134 -17.95 13.41 9.51
CA ARG A 134 -18.45 12.13 10.01
C ARG A 134 -17.94 11.83 11.41
N GLU A 135 -18.67 10.99 12.13
CA GLU A 135 -18.40 10.66 13.51
C GLU A 135 -17.05 9.93 13.68
N LEU A 136 -16.29 10.35 14.68
CA LEU A 136 -15.18 9.64 15.27
C LEU A 136 -15.45 9.37 16.74
N THR A 137 -14.91 8.29 17.27
CA THR A 137 -14.97 7.93 18.68
C THR A 137 -13.59 7.66 19.25
N THR A 138 -13.42 7.86 20.55
CA THR A 138 -12.26 7.42 21.34
C THR A 138 -12.58 6.20 22.19
N GLU A 139 -13.81 5.67 22.10
CA GLU A 139 -14.21 4.49 22.83
C GLU A 139 -13.56 3.24 22.22
N ALA A 140 -12.86 2.46 23.05
CA ALA A 140 -12.23 1.24 22.60
C ALA A 140 -13.26 0.27 21.99
N THR A 141 -12.96 -0.23 20.79
CA THR A 141 -13.82 -1.22 20.13
C THR A 141 -13.79 -2.54 20.90
N VAL A 142 -14.98 -2.99 21.32
CA VAL A 142 -15.12 -4.29 21.98
C VAL A 142 -15.12 -5.39 20.94
N VAL A 143 -14.07 -6.20 20.93
CA VAL A 143 -13.87 -7.29 19.99
C VAL A 143 -14.19 -8.63 20.64
N THR A 144 -14.94 -9.48 19.95
CA THR A 144 -15.03 -10.90 20.27
C THR A 144 -14.01 -11.65 19.40
N PRO A 145 -12.98 -12.27 20.00
CA PRO A 145 -12.00 -13.03 19.24
C PRO A 145 -12.66 -14.18 18.47
N VAL A 146 -12.12 -14.46 17.29
CA VAL A 146 -12.56 -15.54 16.40
C VAL A 146 -11.37 -16.37 15.92
N ASP A 147 -11.63 -17.56 15.38
CA ASP A 147 -10.60 -18.36 14.75
C ASP A 147 -10.30 -17.83 13.35
N TYR A 148 -8.99 -17.68 13.04
CA TYR A 148 -8.50 -17.42 11.69
C TYR A 148 -7.58 -18.58 11.28
N PRO A 149 -7.74 -19.18 10.09
CA PRO A 149 -6.89 -20.29 9.68
C PRO A 149 -5.45 -19.83 9.43
N VAL A 150 -4.49 -20.63 9.84
CA VAL A 150 -3.07 -20.37 9.53
C VAL A 150 -2.85 -20.56 8.03
N VAL A 151 -2.35 -19.54 7.38
CA VAL A 151 -1.98 -19.53 5.97
C VAL A 151 -0.59 -18.92 5.86
N GLU A 152 0.33 -19.64 5.24
CA GLU A 152 1.64 -19.07 4.94
C GLU A 152 1.54 -18.06 3.81
N ARG A 153 2.33 -16.99 3.90
CA ARG A 153 2.30 -15.95 2.88
C ARG A 153 2.89 -16.46 1.55
N ASN A 154 2.35 -15.93 0.47
CA ASN A 154 2.84 -16.17 -0.89
C ASN A 154 3.42 -14.88 -1.46
N ASP A 155 4.73 -14.71 -1.32
CA ASP A 155 5.45 -13.50 -1.72
C ASP A 155 5.59 -13.40 -3.25
N ALA A 156 5.82 -14.51 -3.94
CA ALA A 156 6.26 -14.55 -5.31
C ALA A 156 5.42 -13.74 -6.33
N PRO A 157 4.07 -13.71 -6.25
CA PRO A 157 3.27 -12.97 -7.23
C PRO A 157 3.38 -11.45 -7.13
N ILE A 158 3.50 -10.92 -5.92
CA ILE A 158 3.31 -9.47 -5.67
C ILE A 158 4.45 -8.79 -4.92
N ARG A 159 5.46 -9.55 -4.44
CA ARG A 159 6.65 -9.04 -3.75
C ARG A 159 7.89 -9.26 -4.62
N ALA A 160 8.80 -8.29 -4.63
CA ALA A 160 10.10 -8.40 -5.24
C ALA A 160 11.19 -8.20 -4.20
N TYR A 161 12.28 -8.93 -4.35
CA TYR A 161 13.50 -8.78 -3.57
C TYR A 161 14.58 -8.11 -4.40
N ARG A 162 15.69 -7.70 -3.77
CA ARG A 162 16.82 -7.05 -4.45
C ARG A 162 17.32 -7.83 -5.67
N ASP A 163 17.40 -9.14 -5.56
CA ASP A 163 17.90 -9.99 -6.65
C ASP A 163 16.89 -10.07 -7.82
N ASP A 164 15.58 -9.98 -7.52
CA ASP A 164 14.55 -9.83 -8.55
C ASP A 164 14.72 -8.51 -9.30
N VAL A 165 14.99 -7.41 -8.58
CA VAL A 165 15.23 -6.10 -9.21
C VAL A 165 16.48 -6.14 -10.09
N LEU A 166 17.57 -6.79 -9.64
CA LEU A 166 18.76 -6.97 -10.45
C LEU A 166 18.49 -7.77 -11.74
N ALA A 167 17.61 -8.76 -11.67
CA ALA A 167 17.20 -9.56 -12.82
C ALA A 167 16.13 -8.85 -13.70
N HIS A 168 15.56 -7.75 -13.22
CA HIS A 168 14.47 -7.02 -13.87
C HIS A 168 14.95 -5.90 -14.80
N PHE A 169 16.23 -5.54 -14.81
CA PHE A 169 16.76 -4.49 -15.67
C PHE A 169 16.34 -4.69 -17.15
N GLY A 170 15.93 -3.59 -17.78
CA GLY A 170 15.36 -3.60 -19.14
C GLY A 170 13.85 -3.79 -19.19
N LYS A 171 13.18 -3.95 -18.05
CA LYS A 171 11.73 -3.94 -17.91
C LYS A 171 11.29 -2.74 -17.07
N PRO A 172 9.98 -2.38 -17.06
CA PRO A 172 9.46 -1.24 -16.32
C PRO A 172 9.76 -1.30 -14.82
N LEU A 173 10.40 -0.25 -14.32
CA LEU A 173 10.74 -0.04 -12.91
C LEU A 173 10.28 1.37 -12.51
N ILE A 174 9.55 1.52 -11.41
CA ILE A 174 8.96 2.79 -10.99
C ILE A 174 9.47 3.16 -9.59
N ASP A 175 10.11 4.32 -9.50
CA ASP A 175 10.41 5.00 -8.24
C ASP A 175 9.26 5.94 -7.89
N VAL A 176 8.58 5.67 -6.78
CA VAL A 176 7.43 6.45 -6.37
C VAL A 176 7.73 7.49 -5.30
N ARG A 177 9.00 7.71 -4.99
CA ARG A 177 9.48 8.72 -4.04
C ARG A 177 9.34 10.13 -4.60
N SER A 178 9.70 11.13 -3.79
CA SER A 178 9.74 12.51 -4.26
C SER A 178 10.86 12.73 -5.30
N PRO A 179 10.74 13.77 -6.16
CA PRO A 179 11.80 14.12 -7.11
C PRO A 179 13.16 14.39 -6.46
N GLU A 180 13.18 14.92 -5.24
CA GLU A 180 14.42 15.18 -4.51
C GLU A 180 15.07 13.88 -4.00
N GLU A 181 14.26 12.89 -3.56
CA GLU A 181 14.76 11.56 -3.21
C GLU A 181 15.29 10.84 -4.45
N TYR A 182 14.54 10.91 -5.56
CA TYR A 182 14.91 10.30 -6.84
C TYR A 182 16.23 10.85 -7.37
N SER A 183 16.37 12.16 -7.42
CA SER A 183 17.59 12.82 -7.93
C SER A 183 18.82 12.64 -7.05
N GLY A 184 18.63 12.21 -5.80
CA GLY A 184 19.70 12.07 -4.83
C GLY A 184 20.02 13.33 -4.05
N LEU A 185 19.22 14.39 -4.18
CA LEU A 185 19.32 15.60 -3.36
C LEU A 185 18.97 15.32 -1.90
N ARG A 186 18.19 14.26 -1.65
CA ARG A 186 17.84 13.79 -0.30
C ARG A 186 18.04 12.28 -0.21
N THR A 187 18.50 11.82 0.94
CA THR A 187 18.65 10.40 1.27
C THR A 187 17.55 9.89 2.19
N THR A 188 16.73 10.82 2.73
CA THR A 188 15.66 10.57 3.70
C THR A 188 14.43 11.39 3.36
N MET A 189 13.28 10.97 3.86
CA MET A 189 12.12 11.88 3.95
C MET A 189 12.32 12.89 5.08
N PRO A 190 11.86 14.15 4.94
CA PRO A 190 11.98 15.14 6.01
C PRO A 190 11.33 14.71 7.32
N ALA A 191 10.23 13.95 7.26
CA ALA A 191 9.52 13.45 8.43
C ALA A 191 10.23 12.26 9.11
N TYR A 192 11.17 11.58 8.42
CA TYR A 192 11.87 10.38 8.90
C TYR A 192 13.38 10.50 8.65
N PRO A 193 14.07 11.43 9.31
CA PRO A 193 15.50 11.66 9.08
C PRO A 193 16.38 10.46 9.47
N GLU A 194 15.92 9.65 10.40
CA GLU A 194 16.62 8.46 10.92
C GLU A 194 16.57 7.26 9.95
N GLU A 195 15.62 7.26 9.02
CA GLU A 195 15.36 6.11 8.12
C GLU A 195 15.92 6.34 6.71
N GLY A 196 17.16 6.76 6.64
CA GLY A 196 17.84 7.05 5.39
C GLY A 196 18.66 5.91 4.83
N ALA A 197 19.04 6.06 3.56
CA ALA A 197 20.04 5.24 2.91
C ALA A 197 21.41 5.94 2.95
N LEU A 198 22.48 5.15 2.82
CA LEU A 198 23.85 5.69 2.78
C LEU A 198 24.15 6.53 1.53
N ARG A 199 23.39 6.36 0.46
CA ARG A 199 23.55 7.09 -0.81
C ARG A 199 22.22 7.59 -1.32
N GLY A 200 22.24 8.77 -1.95
CA GLY A 200 21.12 9.32 -2.71
C GLY A 200 21.11 8.85 -4.16
N GLY A 201 19.98 9.01 -4.83
CA GLY A 201 19.76 8.64 -6.22
C GLY A 201 18.62 7.65 -6.41
N HIS A 202 18.63 6.95 -7.52
CA HIS A 202 17.61 5.97 -7.89
C HIS A 202 18.22 4.73 -8.58
N ILE A 203 17.42 3.69 -8.71
CA ILE A 203 17.77 2.47 -9.43
C ILE A 203 17.83 2.82 -10.93
N PRO A 204 18.92 2.46 -11.66
CA PRO A 204 19.04 2.79 -13.08
C PRO A 204 17.83 2.33 -13.89
N SER A 205 17.42 3.13 -14.85
CA SER A 205 16.23 2.97 -15.71
C SER A 205 14.88 3.12 -15.01
N ALA A 206 14.83 3.37 -13.72
CA ALA A 206 13.55 3.60 -13.04
C ALA A 206 12.92 4.93 -13.50
N ALA A 207 11.63 4.90 -13.84
CA ALA A 207 10.85 6.10 -14.07
C ALA A 207 10.46 6.76 -12.72
N SER A 208 10.54 8.09 -12.64
CA SER A 208 10.10 8.84 -11.46
C SER A 208 8.60 9.14 -11.57
N VAL A 209 7.79 8.43 -10.78
CA VAL A 209 6.34 8.65 -10.71
C VAL A 209 5.93 8.75 -9.23
N PRO A 210 6.00 9.95 -8.63
CA PRO A 210 5.63 10.13 -7.24
C PRO A 210 4.23 9.61 -6.91
N TRP A 211 4.12 8.80 -5.88
CA TRP A 211 2.87 8.09 -5.49
C TRP A 211 1.68 9.04 -5.30
N ALA A 212 1.93 10.22 -4.73
CA ALA A 212 0.90 11.21 -4.44
C ALA A 212 0.19 11.75 -5.71
N ARG A 213 0.77 11.55 -6.89
CA ARG A 213 0.12 11.90 -8.15
C ARG A 213 -1.15 11.10 -8.41
N ALA A 214 -1.30 9.94 -7.77
CA ALA A 214 -2.48 9.09 -7.92
C ALA A 214 -3.65 9.48 -6.99
N ALA A 215 -3.42 10.42 -6.06
CA ALA A 215 -4.45 10.93 -5.16
C ALA A 215 -4.95 12.31 -5.57
N ASP A 216 -6.25 12.57 -5.34
CA ASP A 216 -6.85 13.89 -5.45
C ASP A 216 -6.70 14.69 -4.16
N ALA A 217 -7.07 15.98 -4.19
CA ALA A 217 -6.94 16.89 -3.06
C ALA A 217 -7.78 16.50 -1.84
N ASP A 218 -8.81 15.68 -2.03
CA ASP A 218 -9.66 15.12 -0.96
C ASP A 218 -9.21 13.73 -0.51
N SER A 219 -7.97 13.35 -0.82
CA SER A 219 -7.34 12.06 -0.53
C SER A 219 -7.95 10.84 -1.25
N THR A 220 -8.95 11.02 -2.12
CA THR A 220 -9.47 9.92 -2.94
C THR A 220 -8.52 9.59 -4.09
N PHE A 221 -8.62 8.37 -4.64
CA PHE A 221 -7.91 8.05 -5.88
C PHE A 221 -8.44 8.88 -7.04
N LYS A 222 -7.54 9.26 -7.95
CA LYS A 222 -7.88 9.93 -9.19
C LYS A 222 -8.78 9.06 -10.09
N SER A 223 -9.50 9.70 -10.99
CA SER A 223 -10.30 8.99 -11.99
C SER A 223 -9.45 7.99 -12.79
N ARG A 224 -10.10 6.96 -13.35
CA ARG A 224 -9.42 5.98 -14.21
C ARG A 224 -8.68 6.67 -15.35
N SER A 225 -9.27 7.67 -15.99
CA SER A 225 -8.65 8.40 -17.09
C SER A 225 -7.41 9.19 -16.67
N ASP A 226 -7.42 9.81 -15.48
CA ASP A 226 -6.26 10.54 -14.97
C ASP A 226 -5.12 9.57 -14.59
N LEU A 227 -5.47 8.41 -14.05
CA LEU A 227 -4.49 7.37 -13.75
C LEU A 227 -3.89 6.76 -15.03
N ASP A 228 -4.70 6.54 -16.06
CA ASP A 228 -4.21 6.10 -17.38
C ASP A 228 -3.24 7.13 -17.97
N ALA A 229 -3.53 8.43 -17.87
CA ALA A 229 -2.62 9.49 -18.32
C ALA A 229 -1.27 9.43 -17.57
N ILE A 230 -1.27 9.23 -16.26
CA ILE A 230 -0.05 9.17 -15.45
C ILE A 230 0.79 7.93 -15.79
N TYR A 231 0.16 6.75 -15.78
CA TYR A 231 0.92 5.50 -15.84
C TYR A 231 1.11 4.96 -17.25
N ARG A 232 0.14 5.14 -18.15
CA ARG A 232 0.23 4.67 -19.54
C ARG A 232 0.85 5.71 -20.46
N ASP A 233 0.32 6.95 -20.45
CA ASP A 233 0.75 7.96 -21.42
C ASP A 233 2.09 8.58 -21.03
N GLU A 234 2.28 8.99 -19.77
CA GLU A 234 3.51 9.64 -19.32
C GLU A 234 4.61 8.64 -18.93
N ALA A 235 4.28 7.63 -18.11
CA ALA A 235 5.26 6.64 -17.67
C ALA A 235 5.50 5.53 -18.70
N GLY A 236 4.68 5.43 -19.75
CA GLY A 236 4.85 4.51 -20.87
C GLY A 236 4.55 3.05 -20.55
N LEU A 237 3.77 2.77 -19.49
CA LEU A 237 3.40 1.40 -19.15
C LEU A 237 2.33 0.86 -20.10
N SER A 238 2.40 -0.42 -20.42
CA SER A 238 1.47 -1.14 -21.27
C SER A 238 0.88 -2.36 -20.56
N ASP A 239 -0.30 -2.79 -20.98
CA ASP A 239 -0.89 -4.04 -20.50
C ASP A 239 0.07 -5.21 -20.78
N GLY A 240 0.22 -6.09 -19.81
CA GLY A 240 1.13 -7.22 -19.90
C GLY A 240 2.57 -6.92 -19.44
N ASP A 241 2.92 -5.66 -19.17
CA ASP A 241 4.22 -5.34 -18.58
C ASP A 241 4.37 -5.99 -17.21
N ALA A 242 5.56 -6.53 -16.96
CA ALA A 242 5.97 -6.86 -15.61
C ALA A 242 6.56 -5.60 -14.99
N VAL A 243 5.91 -5.06 -13.96
CA VAL A 243 6.31 -3.81 -13.32
C VAL A 243 6.82 -4.09 -11.89
N ILE A 244 7.93 -3.47 -11.51
CA ILE A 244 8.34 -3.40 -10.11
C ILE A 244 8.27 -1.94 -9.67
N ALA A 245 7.53 -1.67 -8.57
CA ALA A 245 7.49 -0.38 -7.92
C ALA A 245 8.29 -0.42 -6.62
N TYR A 246 8.95 0.68 -6.28
CA TYR A 246 9.68 0.82 -5.02
C TYR A 246 9.61 2.24 -4.47
N CYS A 247 9.80 2.37 -3.16
CA CYS A 247 9.88 3.67 -2.50
C CYS A 247 11.04 3.77 -1.49
N ARG A 248 10.75 4.00 -0.22
CA ARG A 248 11.69 3.97 0.91
C ARG A 248 11.77 2.59 1.55
N ILE A 249 10.62 2.03 1.98
CA ILE A 249 10.48 0.74 2.69
C ILE A 249 9.26 -0.08 2.23
N GLY A 250 8.61 0.26 1.12
CA GLY A 250 7.48 -0.48 0.55
C GLY A 250 6.10 0.14 0.78
N GLU A 251 5.95 1.13 1.65
CA GLU A 251 4.68 1.74 2.04
C GLU A 251 4.03 2.54 0.90
N ARG A 252 4.76 3.51 0.33
CA ARG A 252 4.25 4.34 -0.78
C ARG A 252 4.12 3.53 -2.07
N SER A 253 4.99 2.57 -2.27
CA SER A 253 4.91 1.67 -3.43
C SER A 253 3.79 0.64 -3.33
N SER A 254 3.30 0.30 -2.13
CA SER A 254 2.06 -0.46 -1.97
C SER A 254 0.84 0.31 -2.48
N HIS A 255 0.79 1.63 -2.26
CA HIS A 255 -0.26 2.48 -2.83
C HIS A 255 -0.21 2.45 -4.37
N THR A 256 0.97 2.58 -4.97
CA THR A 256 1.14 2.47 -6.43
C THR A 256 0.82 1.06 -6.93
N TRP A 257 1.23 0.02 -6.21
CA TRP A 257 0.86 -1.36 -6.51
C TRP A 257 -0.66 -1.53 -6.54
N PHE A 258 -1.37 -0.99 -5.55
CA PHE A 258 -2.84 -1.01 -5.50
C PHE A 258 -3.45 -0.32 -6.73
N VAL A 259 -2.96 0.87 -7.09
CA VAL A 259 -3.42 1.61 -8.27
C VAL A 259 -3.21 0.80 -9.55
N LEU A 260 -2.01 0.30 -9.78
CA LEU A 260 -1.69 -0.45 -10.99
C LEU A 260 -2.50 -1.74 -11.08
N THR A 261 -2.52 -2.52 -9.99
CA THR A 261 -3.18 -3.84 -9.98
C THR A 261 -4.70 -3.71 -9.97
N HIS A 262 -5.25 -2.94 -9.01
CA HIS A 262 -6.69 -2.96 -8.77
C HIS A 262 -7.46 -1.88 -9.53
N LEU A 263 -6.86 -0.71 -9.76
CA LEU A 263 -7.58 0.35 -10.46
C LEU A 263 -7.34 0.30 -11.97
N LEU A 264 -6.11 0.00 -12.39
CA LEU A 264 -5.74 -0.06 -13.80
C LEU A 264 -5.74 -1.47 -14.41
N GLY A 265 -5.70 -2.53 -13.59
CA GLY A 265 -5.81 -3.92 -14.04
C GLY A 265 -4.52 -4.51 -14.60
N PHE A 266 -3.34 -4.01 -14.19
CA PHE A 266 -2.08 -4.63 -14.53
C PHE A 266 -1.92 -5.96 -13.77
N GLU A 267 -1.63 -7.05 -14.47
CA GLU A 267 -1.58 -8.39 -13.88
C GLU A 267 -0.25 -8.74 -13.20
N ASN A 268 0.85 -8.10 -13.62
CA ASN A 268 2.21 -8.45 -13.22
C ASN A 268 2.92 -7.31 -12.48
N VAL A 269 2.38 -6.87 -11.36
CA VAL A 269 2.95 -5.78 -10.56
C VAL A 269 3.50 -6.33 -9.25
N ARG A 270 4.77 -6.04 -8.96
CA ARG A 270 5.40 -6.41 -7.69
C ARG A 270 5.90 -5.19 -6.94
N ASN A 271 5.72 -5.22 -5.62
CA ASN A 271 6.29 -4.23 -4.72
C ASN A 271 7.65 -4.70 -4.21
N TYR A 272 8.70 -3.91 -4.43
CA TYR A 272 10.00 -4.11 -3.82
C TYR A 272 10.05 -3.36 -2.48
N ASP A 273 9.69 -4.05 -1.41
CA ASP A 273 9.61 -3.46 -0.06
C ASP A 273 10.97 -3.20 0.59
N GLY A 274 12.04 -3.91 0.20
CA GLY A 274 13.41 -3.56 0.54
C GLY A 274 13.75 -2.13 0.16
N SER A 275 13.28 -1.72 -1.02
CA SER A 275 13.24 -0.33 -1.47
C SER A 275 14.58 0.41 -1.35
N TRP A 276 14.52 1.75 -1.19
CA TRP A 276 15.75 2.55 -1.18
C TRP A 276 16.59 2.37 0.08
N THR A 277 15.99 2.05 1.23
CA THR A 277 16.76 1.80 2.46
C THR A 277 17.66 0.56 2.31
N GLU A 278 17.23 -0.46 1.58
CA GLU A 278 18.09 -1.59 1.23
C GLU A 278 19.01 -1.23 0.08
N TRP A 279 18.47 -0.76 -1.06
CA TRP A 279 19.25 -0.54 -2.27
C TRP A 279 20.35 0.51 -2.09
N GLY A 280 20.01 1.69 -1.57
CA GLY A 280 20.94 2.78 -1.36
C GLY A 280 22.02 2.50 -0.31
N SER A 281 21.84 1.46 0.52
CA SER A 281 22.80 1.01 1.52
C SER A 281 23.57 -0.24 1.10
N ALA A 282 23.11 -0.94 0.05
CA ALA A 282 23.73 -2.19 -0.41
C ALA A 282 25.08 -1.95 -1.12
N VAL A 283 26.00 -2.93 -0.97
CA VAL A 283 27.31 -2.91 -1.60
C VAL A 283 27.18 -3.38 -3.04
N ARG A 284 27.84 -2.67 -3.98
CA ARG A 284 27.95 -3.04 -5.40
C ARG A 284 26.65 -3.06 -6.20
N VAL A 285 25.60 -2.42 -5.73
CA VAL A 285 24.42 -2.18 -6.56
C VAL A 285 24.62 -0.90 -7.40
N PRO A 286 24.08 -0.83 -8.62
CA PRO A 286 24.18 0.35 -9.46
C PRO A 286 23.23 1.44 -8.97
N ILE A 287 23.66 2.69 -9.02
CA ILE A 287 22.90 3.88 -8.64
C ILE A 287 23.11 4.96 -9.70
N VAL A 288 22.05 5.68 -10.04
CA VAL A 288 22.06 6.89 -10.85
C VAL A 288 21.64 8.07 -9.99
N THR A 289 22.23 9.24 -10.21
CA THR A 289 21.84 10.51 -9.58
C THR A 289 21.41 11.51 -10.65
N GLY A 290 20.64 12.52 -10.26
CA GLY A 290 20.04 13.48 -11.18
C GLY A 290 18.62 13.07 -11.61
N THR A 291 18.07 13.77 -12.59
CA THR A 291 16.66 13.62 -13.00
C THR A 291 16.44 12.59 -14.11
N GLU A 292 17.50 12.20 -14.81
CA GLU A 292 17.42 11.24 -15.91
C GLU A 292 17.45 9.81 -15.40
N PRO A 293 16.61 8.90 -15.91
CA PRO A 293 16.55 7.50 -15.46
C PRO A 293 17.86 6.74 -15.58
N GLY A 294 18.75 7.18 -16.46
CA GLY A 294 19.97 6.47 -16.80
C GLY A 294 19.71 5.19 -17.59
N ALA A 295 20.80 4.54 -18.04
CA ALA A 295 20.71 3.28 -18.76
C ALA A 295 20.66 2.10 -17.80
N ALA A 296 19.85 1.10 -18.13
CA ALA A 296 19.90 -0.19 -17.45
C ALA A 296 21.32 -0.79 -17.57
N PRO A 297 21.90 -1.31 -16.48
CA PRO A 297 23.19 -1.99 -16.57
C PRO A 297 23.12 -3.20 -17.49
N ALA A 298 24.24 -3.52 -18.15
CA ALA A 298 24.34 -4.77 -18.88
C ALA A 298 24.16 -5.97 -17.91
N PRO A 299 23.51 -7.05 -18.34
CA PRO A 299 23.41 -8.27 -17.54
C PRO A 299 24.82 -8.73 -17.12
N ARG A 300 24.99 -9.05 -15.84
CA ARG A 300 26.24 -9.59 -15.30
C ARG A 300 26.34 -11.08 -15.51
#